data_3bc99c9bd9de8a4666a79413aff04a5e
#
_entry.id   3bc99c9bd9de8a4666a79413aff04a5e
#
_cell.length_a   1.000
_cell.length_b   1.000
_cell.length_c   1.000
_cell.angle_alpha   90.00
_cell.angle_beta   90.00
_cell.angle_gamma   90.00
#
_symmetry.space_group_name_H-M   'P 1'
#
loop_
_entity.id
_entity.type
_entity.pdbx_description
1 polymer ?
#
loop_
_entity_poly.entity_id
_entity_poly.type
_entity_poly.pdbx_seq_one_letter_code
_entity_poly.pdbx_strand_id
1 'polypeptide(L)'
;MSVRPPLALVLTAVAVLGSACASTPGPVRIGPPPSAAFNTNDFAWSARSGRAVIQGRVDYRQDGQIYECTGSVALTPDTPYTRARFYTLYGSIDRAAVPEAIVRSRTVSDPNADYRSFVRSTTCDNDRFTFTDLPDGGWFIITPVSAGGDRIVLMRRVVTRGGRTVSVTL
;
A
#
# COMPACT_ATOMS: atom_id res chain seq x y z
N MET A 1 -17.50 87.80 24.61
CA MET A 1 -16.85 86.48 24.88
C MET A 1 -17.63 85.41 24.10
N SER A 2 -17.12 84.99 22.95
CA SER A 2 -17.84 84.16 22.04
C SER A 2 -17.13 82.82 22.00
N VAL A 3 -17.78 81.77 22.47
CA VAL A 3 -17.24 80.40 22.50
C VAL A 3 -17.86 79.65 21.31
N ARG A 4 -16.99 79.23 20.39
CA ARG A 4 -17.38 78.37 19.24
C ARG A 4 -17.24 76.88 19.65
N PRO A 5 -18.17 75.98 19.30
CA PRO A 5 -18.00 74.56 19.49
C PRO A 5 -17.21 73.93 18.35
N PRO A 6 -16.46 72.81 18.58
CA PRO A 6 -15.73 72.15 17.57
C PRO A 6 -16.61 71.21 16.73
N LEU A 7 -16.28 71.17 15.45
CA LEU A 7 -16.88 70.34 14.41
C LEU A 7 -16.43 68.88 14.61
N ALA A 8 -17.36 67.98 14.89
CA ALA A 8 -17.09 66.54 14.97
C ALA A 8 -17.09 65.91 13.56
N LEU A 9 -15.94 65.39 13.15
CA LEU A 9 -15.74 64.66 11.88
C LEU A 9 -16.21 63.22 12.09
N VAL A 10 -17.31 62.82 11.49
CA VAL A 10 -17.81 61.45 11.50
C VAL A 10 -17.11 60.69 10.36
N LEU A 11 -16.19 59.79 10.72
CA LEU A 11 -15.60 58.82 9.79
C LEU A 11 -16.52 57.59 9.69
N THR A 12 -17.21 57.45 8.59
CA THR A 12 -17.95 56.23 8.24
C THR A 12 -16.97 55.18 7.70
N ALA A 13 -16.66 54.14 8.51
CA ALA A 13 -15.91 52.96 8.09
C ALA A 13 -16.85 52.00 7.36
N VAL A 14 -16.64 51.82 6.06
CA VAL A 14 -17.33 50.82 5.26
C VAL A 14 -16.58 49.49 5.47
N ALA A 15 -17.17 48.56 6.22
CA ALA A 15 -16.68 47.21 6.37
C ALA A 15 -17.11 46.37 5.15
N VAL A 16 -16.17 46.03 4.27
CA VAL A 16 -16.37 45.08 3.17
C VAL A 16 -16.23 43.67 3.76
N LEU A 17 -17.37 43.00 3.96
CA LEU A 17 -17.44 41.59 4.31
C LEU A 17 -17.11 40.74 3.08
N GLY A 18 -15.86 40.39 2.92
CA GLY A 18 -15.41 39.39 1.94
C GLY A 18 -15.82 37.97 2.41
N SER A 19 -16.90 37.43 1.80
CA SER A 19 -17.28 36.03 1.98
C SER A 19 -16.23 35.13 1.29
N ALA A 20 -15.23 34.64 2.05
CA ALA A 20 -14.34 33.59 1.60
C ALA A 20 -15.12 32.26 1.63
N CYS A 21 -15.54 31.79 0.45
CA CYS A 21 -16.01 30.40 0.27
C CYS A 21 -14.82 29.46 0.53
N ALA A 22 -14.69 28.96 1.74
CA ALA A 22 -13.81 27.89 2.06
C ALA A 22 -14.37 26.60 1.42
N SER A 23 -13.87 26.24 0.24
CA SER A 23 -14.11 24.93 -0.36
C SER A 23 -13.44 23.89 0.53
N THR A 24 -14.19 23.21 1.37
CA THR A 24 -13.73 22.06 2.13
C THR A 24 -13.39 20.95 1.12
N PRO A 25 -12.15 20.44 1.06
CA PRO A 25 -11.85 19.27 0.23
C PRO A 25 -12.72 18.12 0.77
N GLY A 26 -13.68 17.68 -0.05
CA GLY A 26 -14.47 16.50 0.27
C GLY A 26 -13.56 15.28 0.41
N PRO A 27 -13.93 14.25 1.19
CA PRO A 27 -13.13 13.05 1.33
C PRO A 27 -12.90 12.46 -0.07
N VAL A 28 -11.63 12.33 -0.44
CA VAL A 28 -11.23 11.65 -1.66
C VAL A 28 -11.71 10.20 -1.52
N ARG A 29 -12.81 9.87 -2.17
CA ARG A 29 -13.24 8.48 -2.33
C ARG A 29 -12.24 7.81 -3.25
N ILE A 30 -11.29 7.10 -2.68
CA ILE A 30 -10.44 6.19 -3.42
C ILE A 30 -11.35 5.02 -3.80
N GLY A 31 -11.94 5.09 -4.98
CA GLY A 31 -12.67 3.98 -5.57
C GLY A 31 -11.71 2.79 -5.77
N PRO A 32 -12.25 1.56 -5.91
CA PRO A 32 -11.41 0.42 -6.25
C PRO A 32 -10.61 0.75 -7.51
N PRO A 33 -9.32 0.39 -7.58
CA PRO A 33 -8.55 0.57 -8.80
C PRO A 33 -9.29 -0.13 -9.94
N PRO A 34 -9.34 0.45 -11.15
CA PRO A 34 -10.00 -0.14 -12.29
C PRO A 34 -9.43 -1.55 -12.50
N SER A 35 -10.30 -2.53 -12.80
CA SER A 35 -9.86 -3.87 -13.15
C SER A 35 -8.94 -3.77 -14.37
N ALA A 36 -7.68 -4.12 -14.20
CA ALA A 36 -6.72 -4.14 -15.29
C ALA A 36 -6.62 -5.56 -15.82
N ALA A 37 -6.74 -5.72 -17.16
CA ALA A 37 -6.47 -6.98 -17.81
C ALA A 37 -4.98 -7.35 -17.64
N PHE A 38 -4.70 -8.66 -17.63
CA PHE A 38 -3.33 -9.15 -17.60
C PHE A 38 -2.62 -8.78 -18.90
N ASN A 39 -1.42 -8.17 -18.75
CA ASN A 39 -0.54 -7.87 -19.87
C ASN A 39 0.89 -8.25 -19.48
N THR A 40 1.46 -9.23 -20.16
CA THR A 40 2.82 -9.75 -19.91
C THR A 40 3.88 -8.65 -19.97
N ASN A 41 3.72 -7.64 -20.82
CA ASN A 41 4.68 -6.56 -20.96
C ASN A 41 4.83 -5.73 -19.68
N ASP A 42 3.75 -5.61 -18.88
CA ASP A 42 3.78 -4.90 -17.60
C ASP A 42 4.69 -5.60 -16.58
N PHE A 43 4.97 -6.88 -16.78
CA PHE A 43 5.81 -7.70 -15.91
C PHE A 43 7.25 -7.85 -16.41
N ALA A 44 7.54 -7.54 -17.67
CA ALA A 44 8.83 -7.82 -18.32
C ALA A 44 10.04 -7.22 -17.57
N TRP A 45 9.87 -6.09 -16.89
CA TRP A 45 10.91 -5.49 -16.08
C TRP A 45 11.33 -6.38 -14.90
N SER A 46 10.41 -7.12 -14.31
CA SER A 46 10.65 -7.94 -13.11
C SER A 46 11.45 -9.22 -13.40
N ALA A 47 11.46 -9.66 -14.65
CA ALA A 47 12.26 -10.82 -15.09
C ALA A 47 13.76 -10.51 -15.23
N ARG A 48 14.13 -9.22 -15.22
CA ARG A 48 15.54 -8.82 -15.33
C ARG A 48 16.28 -9.11 -14.02
N SER A 49 17.56 -9.37 -14.11
CA SER A 49 18.43 -9.36 -12.94
C SER A 49 18.76 -7.92 -12.53
N GLY A 50 18.89 -7.70 -11.23
CA GLY A 50 19.28 -6.41 -10.66
C GLY A 50 20.25 -6.60 -9.50
N ARG A 51 20.50 -5.56 -8.74
CA ARG A 51 21.39 -5.59 -7.58
C ARG A 51 20.67 -5.29 -6.27
N ALA A 52 19.36 -5.01 -6.34
CA ALA A 52 18.61 -4.70 -5.13
C ALA A 52 18.32 -5.97 -4.33
N VAL A 53 18.21 -5.77 -3.03
CA VAL A 53 17.92 -6.82 -2.05
C VAL A 53 16.74 -6.37 -1.21
N ILE A 54 15.83 -7.29 -0.89
CA ILE A 54 14.81 -7.08 0.13
C ILE A 54 15.12 -8.02 1.28
N GLN A 55 15.31 -7.44 2.47
CA GLN A 55 15.46 -8.17 3.73
C GLN A 55 14.22 -7.94 4.56
N GLY A 56 13.48 -9.00 4.84
CA GLY A 56 12.23 -8.94 5.55
C GLY A 56 12.27 -9.64 6.91
N ARG A 57 11.46 -9.12 7.82
CA ARG A 57 11.16 -9.74 9.11
C ARG A 57 9.65 -9.70 9.34
N VAL A 58 9.12 -10.79 9.87
CA VAL A 58 7.76 -10.84 10.41
C VAL A 58 7.82 -10.45 11.89
N ASP A 59 6.94 -9.52 12.29
CA ASP A 59 6.74 -9.11 13.69
C ASP A 59 5.26 -8.73 13.84
N TYR A 60 4.41 -9.71 13.59
CA TYR A 60 2.97 -9.51 13.60
C TYR A 60 2.36 -10.04 14.90
N ARG A 61 1.54 -9.20 15.52
CA ARG A 61 0.82 -9.53 16.76
C ARG A 61 -0.63 -9.12 16.63
N GLN A 62 -1.51 -9.97 17.10
CA GLN A 62 -2.94 -9.67 17.19
C GLN A 62 -3.51 -10.35 18.45
N ASP A 63 -4.34 -9.62 19.21
CA ASP A 63 -5.02 -10.11 20.41
C ASP A 63 -4.09 -10.76 21.43
N GLY A 64 -2.87 -10.20 21.57
CA GLY A 64 -1.84 -10.72 22.48
C GLY A 64 -1.08 -11.94 21.97
N GLN A 65 -1.42 -12.48 20.81
CA GLN A 65 -0.70 -13.59 20.17
C GLN A 65 0.38 -13.12 19.23
N ILE A 66 1.48 -13.86 19.16
CA ILE A 66 2.58 -13.68 18.22
C ILE A 66 2.36 -14.64 17.07
N TYR A 67 2.39 -14.13 15.86
CA TYR A 67 2.25 -14.92 14.63
C TYR A 67 3.61 -15.14 14.00
N GLU A 68 3.92 -16.38 13.69
CA GLU A 68 5.17 -16.77 13.07
C GLU A 68 4.98 -17.09 11.58
N CYS A 69 6.02 -16.90 10.79
CA CYS A 69 6.04 -17.29 9.39
C CYS A 69 5.79 -18.79 9.22
N THR A 70 4.91 -19.12 8.28
CA THR A 70 4.67 -20.51 7.89
C THR A 70 4.88 -20.68 6.38
N GLY A 71 5.91 -21.44 5.99
CA GLY A 71 6.17 -21.78 4.59
C GLY A 71 6.94 -20.70 3.82
N SER A 72 6.50 -20.43 2.59
CA SER A 72 7.21 -19.55 1.68
C SER A 72 6.63 -18.14 1.66
N VAL A 73 7.52 -17.18 1.47
CA VAL A 73 7.18 -15.78 1.15
C VAL A 73 7.17 -15.62 -0.36
N ALA A 74 6.12 -15.01 -0.89
CA ALA A 74 6.01 -14.67 -2.29
C ALA A 74 6.33 -13.19 -2.52
N LEU A 75 7.03 -12.90 -3.62
CA LEU A 75 7.33 -11.56 -4.10
C LEU A 75 6.73 -11.40 -5.50
N THR A 76 5.71 -10.56 -5.61
CA THR A 76 4.95 -10.35 -6.83
C THR A 76 5.20 -8.95 -7.39
N PRO A 77 5.46 -8.78 -8.70
CA PRO A 77 5.64 -7.48 -9.31
C PRO A 77 4.41 -6.58 -9.15
N ASP A 78 4.65 -5.30 -8.86
CA ASP A 78 3.61 -4.28 -8.75
C ASP A 78 3.27 -3.74 -10.14
N THR A 79 2.18 -4.23 -10.69
CA THR A 79 1.63 -3.86 -11.99
C THR A 79 0.18 -3.38 -11.85
N PRO A 80 -0.43 -2.74 -12.85
CA PRO A 80 -1.85 -2.41 -12.81
C PRO A 80 -2.73 -3.63 -12.50
N TYR A 81 -2.42 -4.77 -13.11
CA TYR A 81 -3.14 -6.04 -12.89
C TYR A 81 -3.02 -6.53 -11.43
N THR A 82 -1.80 -6.60 -10.88
CA THR A 82 -1.60 -7.11 -9.50
C THR A 82 -2.15 -6.14 -8.45
N ARG A 83 -2.14 -4.84 -8.69
CA ARG A 83 -2.82 -3.85 -7.83
C ARG A 83 -4.32 -4.09 -7.76
N ALA A 84 -4.98 -4.22 -8.91
CA ALA A 84 -6.41 -4.49 -8.96
C ALA A 84 -6.75 -5.81 -8.25
N ARG A 85 -5.99 -6.86 -8.54
CA ARG A 85 -6.12 -8.18 -7.93
C ARG A 85 -5.95 -8.13 -6.42
N PHE A 86 -4.89 -7.51 -5.93
CA PHE A 86 -4.59 -7.47 -4.50
C PHE A 86 -5.50 -6.54 -3.73
N TYR A 87 -5.98 -5.48 -4.36
CA TYR A 87 -7.07 -4.70 -3.76
C TYR A 87 -8.31 -5.57 -3.52
N THR A 88 -8.70 -6.41 -4.47
CA THR A 88 -9.83 -7.33 -4.30
C THR A 88 -9.56 -8.38 -3.21
N LEU A 89 -8.35 -8.96 -3.18
CA LEU A 89 -8.00 -10.02 -2.23
C LEU A 89 -7.78 -9.51 -0.81
N TYR A 90 -7.12 -8.37 -0.66
CA TYR A 90 -6.63 -7.87 0.64
C TYR A 90 -7.31 -6.59 1.10
N GLY A 91 -8.08 -5.91 0.24
CA GLY A 91 -8.71 -4.62 0.56
C GLY A 91 -7.75 -3.43 0.56
N SER A 92 -6.50 -3.63 0.16
CA SER A 92 -5.43 -2.62 0.16
C SER A 92 -4.41 -2.91 -0.94
N ILE A 93 -3.69 -1.88 -1.36
CA ILE A 93 -2.53 -1.97 -2.26
C ILE A 93 -1.22 -1.53 -1.58
N ASP A 94 -1.22 -1.29 -0.29
CA ASP A 94 -0.04 -0.88 0.46
C ASP A 94 0.35 -1.93 1.51
N ARG A 95 -0.57 -2.23 2.42
CA ARG A 95 -0.40 -3.25 3.45
C ARG A 95 -1.74 -3.82 3.87
N ALA A 96 -1.73 -5.09 4.26
CA ALA A 96 -2.90 -5.77 4.80
C ALA A 96 -2.48 -6.94 5.69
N ALA A 97 -3.37 -7.28 6.62
CA ALA A 97 -3.37 -8.52 7.38
C ALA A 97 -4.80 -9.07 7.30
N VAL A 98 -4.98 -10.19 6.63
CA VAL A 98 -6.32 -10.72 6.34
C VAL A 98 -6.35 -12.21 6.67
N PRO A 99 -7.38 -12.71 7.39
CA PRO A 99 -7.53 -14.14 7.63
C PRO A 99 -7.47 -14.93 6.31
N GLU A 100 -6.71 -16.02 6.29
CA GLU A 100 -6.49 -16.83 5.08
C GLU A 100 -7.83 -17.30 4.47
N ALA A 101 -8.78 -17.70 5.32
CA ALA A 101 -10.10 -18.12 4.88
C ALA A 101 -10.85 -17.01 4.10
N ILE A 102 -10.70 -15.76 4.53
CA ILE A 102 -11.29 -14.60 3.84
C ILE A 102 -10.63 -14.38 2.49
N VAL A 103 -9.29 -14.46 2.41
CA VAL A 103 -8.58 -14.34 1.13
C VAL A 103 -9.04 -15.43 0.16
N ARG A 104 -9.16 -16.67 0.63
CA ARG A 104 -9.60 -17.82 -0.19
C ARG A 104 -11.05 -17.69 -0.67
N SER A 105 -11.93 -17.05 0.09
CA SER A 105 -13.34 -16.85 -0.28
C SER A 105 -13.56 -15.77 -1.33
N ARG A 106 -12.57 -14.88 -1.54
CA ARG A 106 -12.68 -13.78 -2.48
C ARG A 106 -12.37 -14.23 -3.91
N THR A 107 -13.32 -14.02 -4.80
CA THR A 107 -13.16 -14.32 -6.22
C THR A 107 -12.48 -13.16 -6.94
N VAL A 108 -11.48 -13.46 -7.77
CA VAL A 108 -10.84 -12.50 -8.65
C VAL A 108 -11.08 -12.90 -10.08
N SER A 109 -11.56 -11.97 -10.88
CA SER A 109 -11.74 -12.16 -12.33
C SER A 109 -10.39 -12.47 -12.99
N ASP A 110 -10.44 -13.11 -14.15
CA ASP A 110 -9.28 -13.50 -14.94
C ASP A 110 -8.47 -14.67 -14.32
N PRO A 111 -9.09 -15.87 -14.24
CA PRO A 111 -8.41 -17.06 -13.71
C PRO A 111 -7.29 -17.57 -14.62
N ASN A 112 -7.25 -17.16 -15.90
CA ASN A 112 -6.28 -17.62 -16.89
C ASN A 112 -5.00 -16.76 -16.95
N ALA A 113 -4.94 -15.68 -16.16
CA ALA A 113 -3.78 -14.83 -16.13
C ALA A 113 -2.58 -15.53 -15.47
N ASP A 114 -1.56 -15.81 -16.25
CA ASP A 114 -0.34 -16.49 -15.77
C ASP A 114 0.66 -15.51 -15.13
N TYR A 115 0.18 -14.63 -14.26
CA TYR A 115 1.07 -13.75 -13.51
C TYR A 115 1.98 -14.51 -12.54
N ARG A 116 1.63 -15.76 -12.22
CA ARG A 116 2.40 -16.60 -11.29
C ARG A 116 3.78 -16.93 -11.80
N SER A 117 4.00 -16.94 -13.11
CA SER A 117 5.33 -17.12 -13.72
C SER A 117 6.31 -15.99 -13.37
N PHE A 118 5.79 -14.82 -12.95
CA PHE A 118 6.59 -13.69 -12.52
C PHE A 118 6.75 -13.58 -11.00
N VAL A 119 6.14 -14.50 -10.24
CA VAL A 119 6.26 -14.52 -8.78
C VAL A 119 7.56 -15.20 -8.39
N ARG A 120 8.35 -14.52 -7.57
CA ARG A 120 9.53 -15.12 -6.92
C ARG A 120 9.13 -15.62 -5.54
N SER A 121 9.79 -16.66 -5.07
CA SER A 121 9.54 -17.24 -3.75
C SER A 121 10.83 -17.45 -2.99
N THR A 122 10.78 -17.31 -1.69
CA THR A 122 11.85 -17.66 -0.76
C THR A 122 11.27 -18.29 0.50
N THR A 123 12.07 -19.04 1.23
CA THR A 123 11.66 -19.61 2.52
C THR A 123 11.70 -18.52 3.59
N CYS A 124 10.72 -18.55 4.51
CA CYS A 124 10.79 -17.81 5.76
C CYS A 124 11.40 -18.73 6.84
N ASP A 125 12.50 -18.30 7.40
CA ASP A 125 13.21 -19.01 8.47
C ASP A 125 13.41 -18.08 9.66
N ASN A 126 12.97 -18.52 10.85
CA ASN A 126 13.01 -17.70 12.06
C ASN A 126 12.44 -16.29 11.86
N ASP A 127 11.27 -16.21 11.23
CA ASP A 127 10.59 -14.95 10.88
C ASP A 127 11.39 -14.00 9.99
N ARG A 128 12.37 -14.51 9.25
CA ARG A 128 13.20 -13.74 8.34
C ARG A 128 13.19 -14.33 6.93
N PHE A 129 13.30 -13.44 5.95
CA PHE A 129 13.40 -13.82 4.54
C PHE A 129 14.24 -12.82 3.77
N THR A 130 14.81 -13.28 2.65
CA THR A 130 15.63 -12.42 1.78
C THR A 130 15.34 -12.73 0.32
N PHE A 131 15.20 -11.68 -0.48
CA PHE A 131 15.20 -11.74 -1.94
C PHE A 131 16.40 -10.97 -2.46
N THR A 132 17.17 -11.59 -3.37
CA THR A 132 18.35 -11.00 -4.01
C THR A 132 18.11 -10.79 -5.51
N ASP A 133 19.06 -10.14 -6.15
CA ASP A 133 19.12 -9.98 -7.61
C ASP A 133 17.87 -9.33 -8.20
N LEU A 134 17.29 -8.39 -7.43
CA LEU A 134 16.08 -7.70 -7.82
C LEU A 134 16.38 -6.49 -8.70
N PRO A 135 15.66 -6.33 -9.82
CA PRO A 135 15.65 -5.05 -10.55
C PRO A 135 14.93 -3.98 -9.71
N ASP A 136 15.17 -2.72 -10.07
CA ASP A 136 14.42 -1.60 -9.52
C ASP A 136 12.96 -1.67 -9.95
N GLY A 137 12.05 -1.46 -9.00
CA GLY A 137 10.61 -1.51 -9.25
C GLY A 137 9.78 -1.67 -7.99
N GLY A 138 8.47 -1.70 -8.16
CA GLY A 138 7.51 -1.96 -7.10
C GLY A 138 7.25 -3.46 -6.95
N TRP A 139 7.09 -3.91 -5.70
CA TRP A 139 6.84 -5.31 -5.37
C TRP A 139 5.81 -5.43 -4.26
N PHE A 140 5.04 -6.51 -4.31
CA PHE A 140 4.20 -6.96 -3.21
C PHE A 140 4.85 -8.18 -2.55
N ILE A 141 5.11 -8.09 -1.26
CA ILE A 141 5.51 -9.21 -0.41
C ILE A 141 4.23 -9.81 0.18
N ILE A 142 4.08 -11.12 0.06
CA ILE A 142 2.92 -11.85 0.57
C ILE A 142 3.44 -13.04 1.36
N THR A 143 3.05 -13.15 2.63
CA THR A 143 3.47 -14.25 3.49
C THR A 143 2.32 -14.73 4.37
N PRO A 144 2.06 -16.03 4.43
CA PRO A 144 1.21 -16.60 5.46
C PRO A 144 1.94 -16.62 6.81
N VAL A 145 1.20 -16.32 7.85
CA VAL A 145 1.66 -16.41 9.24
C VAL A 145 0.62 -17.15 10.07
N SER A 146 1.03 -17.79 11.14
CA SER A 146 0.11 -18.52 12.00
C SER A 146 0.43 -18.37 13.49
N ALA A 147 -0.62 -18.46 14.31
CA ALA A 147 -0.54 -18.59 15.76
C ALA A 147 -1.53 -19.68 16.17
N GLY A 148 -1.02 -20.85 16.60
CA GLY A 148 -1.87 -22.03 16.83
C GLY A 148 -2.65 -22.41 15.57
N GLY A 149 -3.99 -22.39 15.65
CA GLY A 149 -4.89 -22.70 14.53
C GLY A 149 -5.20 -21.51 13.62
N ASP A 150 -4.89 -20.29 14.05
CA ASP A 150 -5.21 -19.08 13.30
C ASP A 150 -4.17 -18.83 12.22
N ARG A 151 -4.67 -18.52 11.02
CA ARG A 151 -3.84 -18.25 9.84
C ARG A 151 -4.21 -16.92 9.23
N ILE A 152 -3.23 -16.06 9.06
CA ILE A 152 -3.35 -14.73 8.46
C ILE A 152 -2.40 -14.63 7.28
N VAL A 153 -2.83 -13.93 6.23
CA VAL A 153 -1.95 -13.55 5.13
C VAL A 153 -1.57 -12.08 5.30
N LEU A 154 -0.29 -11.83 5.46
CA LEU A 154 0.27 -10.49 5.46
C LEU A 154 0.64 -10.10 4.04
N MET A 155 0.33 -8.86 3.66
CA MET A 155 0.74 -8.26 2.41
C MET A 155 1.39 -6.91 2.67
N ARG A 156 2.52 -6.64 2.01
CA ARG A 156 3.22 -5.35 2.06
C ARG A 156 3.78 -4.97 0.70
N ARG A 157 3.48 -3.75 0.27
CA ARG A 157 4.11 -3.15 -0.91
C ARG A 157 5.45 -2.52 -0.53
N VAL A 158 6.47 -2.75 -1.36
CA VAL A 158 7.81 -2.16 -1.22
C VAL A 158 8.32 -1.70 -2.58
N VAL A 159 9.33 -0.83 -2.58
CA VAL A 159 9.96 -0.33 -3.83
C VAL A 159 11.46 -0.48 -3.71
N THR A 160 12.07 -1.17 -4.67
CA THR A 160 13.53 -1.25 -4.85
C THR A 160 14.02 -0.12 -5.76
N ARG A 161 15.15 0.51 -5.40
CA ARG A 161 15.74 1.60 -6.19
C ARG A 161 17.26 1.63 -6.06
N GLY A 162 17.95 1.82 -7.19
CA GLY A 162 19.39 2.05 -7.24
C GLY A 162 20.23 0.88 -6.74
N GLY A 163 19.72 -0.35 -6.83
CA GLY A 163 20.43 -1.54 -6.40
C GLY A 163 20.69 -1.61 -4.89
N ARG A 164 19.88 -0.93 -4.07
CA ARG A 164 20.03 -0.86 -2.60
C ARG A 164 19.28 -1.98 -1.90
N THR A 165 19.73 -2.25 -0.67
CA THR A 165 18.96 -3.11 0.25
C THR A 165 17.78 -2.33 0.85
N VAL A 166 16.60 -2.94 0.81
CA VAL A 166 15.37 -2.47 1.45
C VAL A 166 15.07 -3.39 2.63
N SER A 167 15.06 -2.83 3.84
CA SER A 167 14.61 -3.56 5.03
C SER A 167 13.12 -3.33 5.25
N VAL A 168 12.37 -4.40 5.53
CA VAL A 168 10.92 -4.33 5.75
C VAL A 168 10.52 -5.17 6.96
N THR A 169 9.57 -4.66 7.75
CA THR A 169 8.88 -5.41 8.81
C THR A 169 7.42 -5.57 8.41
N LEU A 170 6.91 -6.79 8.50
CA LEU A 170 5.52 -7.17 8.26
C LEU A 170 4.79 -7.35 9.57
#